data_50124e0f5b55368aa0288962873fee52
#
_entry.id   50124e0f5b55368aa0288962873fee52
#
_cell.length_a   1.000
_cell.length_b   1.000
_cell.length_c   1.000
_cell.angle_alpha   90.00
_cell.angle_beta   90.00
_cell.angle_gamma   90.00
#
_symmetry.space_group_name_H-M   'P 1'
#
loop_
_entity.id
_entity.type
_entity.pdbx_description
1 polymer ?
#
loop_
_entity_poly.entity_id
_entity_poly.type
_entity_poly.pdbx_seq_one_letter_code
_entity_poly.pdbx_strand_id
1 'polypeptide(L)'
;GGAERLRPHVKTHKMDAVVRLQMEAGIDKFKASTIAEVEMCLAAGVEDVLLAYPVVGPNQGRLVQLSRTYSAMRLSCLADSRALLPGIGACCHAEGVELGVFVDFDCGMARTGTSSVADAVLLAEDISKTDGIHFAGVHAYDGHVRDPGVATRKGNWSEAMASVEALLDALAEAGISVREVVGGGSPTFGFHAGERGWQCSPGTALFWDHGYGSAYPDLPFENAAMVLTRVVSKPGPDRLCLDLGHKAIASEGAPERRVYLPGLESARVAVHSEEHLVLELEEAGDYEVGGVLLGVPYHICPTVALHQEAILVRDGVVTGESWEVTARNRRLTV
;
A
#
# COMPACT_ATOMS: atom_id res chain seq x y z
N GLY A 1 9.36 -7.79 17.28
CA GLY A 1 9.67 -8.67 16.20
C GLY A 1 10.67 -8.01 15.26
N GLY A 2 11.45 -8.78 14.54
CA GLY A 2 12.43 -8.27 13.58
C GLY A 2 11.84 -8.09 12.18
N ALA A 3 12.73 -7.86 11.20
CA ALA A 3 12.38 -7.66 9.79
C ALA A 3 11.62 -8.87 9.19
N GLU A 4 11.86 -10.07 9.71
CA GLU A 4 11.20 -11.32 9.29
C GLU A 4 9.67 -11.33 9.44
N ARG A 5 9.12 -10.42 10.27
CA ARG A 5 7.67 -10.24 10.43
C ARG A 5 7.10 -9.16 9.52
N LEU A 6 7.92 -8.47 8.77
CA LEU A 6 7.46 -7.44 7.84
C LEU A 6 7.15 -8.06 6.47
N ARG A 7 5.99 -7.70 5.94
CA ARG A 7 5.57 -7.90 4.55
C ARG A 7 5.00 -6.56 4.04
N PRO A 8 5.86 -5.54 3.88
CA PRO A 8 5.41 -4.19 3.55
C PRO A 8 4.73 -4.14 2.19
N HIS A 9 3.80 -3.20 2.05
CA HIS A 9 3.02 -3.04 0.83
C HIS A 9 3.67 -2.05 -0.13
N VAL A 10 4.12 -2.52 -1.30
CA VAL A 10 4.84 -1.69 -2.30
C VAL A 10 3.95 -0.70 -3.05
N LYS A 11 2.61 -0.78 -2.92
CA LYS A 11 1.67 0.10 -3.64
C LYS A 11 1.87 1.59 -3.38
N THR A 12 2.48 1.95 -2.24
CA THR A 12 2.71 3.35 -1.88
C THR A 12 3.80 3.95 -2.74
N HIS A 13 4.92 3.27 -2.92
CA HIS A 13 6.07 3.80 -3.66
C HIS A 13 6.17 3.30 -5.11
N LYS A 14 5.80 2.04 -5.42
CA LYS A 14 5.88 1.44 -6.76
C LYS A 14 7.28 1.52 -7.40
N MET A 15 8.33 1.56 -6.58
CA MET A 15 9.73 1.74 -6.96
C MET A 15 10.54 0.49 -6.59
N ASP A 16 11.26 -0.09 -7.53
CA ASP A 16 12.19 -1.21 -7.29
C ASP A 16 13.38 -0.78 -6.41
N ALA A 17 13.86 0.45 -6.55
CA ALA A 17 14.92 0.99 -5.70
C ALA A 17 14.54 0.97 -4.22
N VAL A 18 13.29 1.33 -3.87
CA VAL A 18 12.79 1.26 -2.48
C VAL A 18 12.64 -0.17 -2.02
N VAL A 19 12.22 -1.11 -2.89
CA VAL A 19 12.20 -2.54 -2.58
C VAL A 19 13.60 -3.03 -2.21
N ARG A 20 14.62 -2.69 -3.01
CA ARG A 20 16.01 -3.08 -2.73
C ARG A 20 16.53 -2.56 -1.40
N LEU A 21 16.25 -1.28 -1.06
CA LEU A 21 16.61 -0.74 0.25
C LEU A 21 15.96 -1.50 1.41
N GLN A 22 14.71 -1.91 1.25
CA GLN A 22 14.03 -2.71 2.26
C GLN A 22 14.64 -4.12 2.37
N MET A 23 15.05 -4.72 1.25
CA MET A 23 15.78 -6.00 1.25
C MET A 23 17.14 -5.88 1.94
N GLU A 24 17.88 -4.78 1.72
CA GLU A 24 19.13 -4.48 2.43
C GLU A 24 18.92 -4.35 3.96
N ALA A 25 17.74 -3.89 4.37
CA ALA A 25 17.32 -3.85 5.78
C ALA A 25 16.85 -5.20 6.34
N GLY A 26 16.95 -6.28 5.55
CA GLY A 26 16.61 -7.66 5.96
C GLY A 26 15.14 -8.05 5.76
N ILE A 27 14.38 -7.31 4.96
CA ILE A 27 12.99 -7.66 4.62
C ILE A 27 13.00 -8.56 3.39
N ASP A 28 12.44 -9.77 3.50
CA ASP A 28 12.44 -10.80 2.47
C ASP A 28 11.05 -11.07 1.85
N LYS A 29 10.00 -10.47 2.41
CA LYS A 29 8.61 -10.67 1.99
C LYS A 29 7.95 -9.34 1.66
N PHE A 30 7.18 -9.31 0.58
CA PHE A 30 6.49 -8.08 0.15
C PHE A 30 5.04 -8.34 -0.24
N LYS A 31 4.23 -7.29 -0.18
CA LYS A 31 2.83 -7.29 -0.60
C LYS A 31 2.63 -6.31 -1.76
N ALA A 32 1.96 -6.77 -2.80
CA ALA A 32 1.65 -6.02 -4.02
C ALA A 32 0.14 -5.87 -4.21
N SER A 33 -0.32 -4.86 -4.94
CA SER A 33 -1.73 -4.65 -5.29
C SER A 33 -2.02 -4.77 -6.79
N THR A 34 -0.98 -4.90 -7.60
CA THR A 34 -1.12 -5.10 -9.06
C THR A 34 -0.11 -6.11 -9.55
N ILE A 35 -0.38 -6.75 -10.68
CA ILE A 35 0.56 -7.70 -11.31
C ILE A 35 1.87 -6.99 -11.69
N ALA A 36 1.82 -5.72 -12.12
CA ALA A 36 3.03 -4.95 -12.41
C ALA A 36 3.89 -4.71 -11.16
N GLU A 37 3.28 -4.53 -9.99
CA GLU A 37 4.02 -4.46 -8.72
C GLU A 37 4.63 -5.81 -8.34
N VAL A 38 3.94 -6.93 -8.61
CA VAL A 38 4.49 -8.27 -8.42
C VAL A 38 5.71 -8.45 -9.32
N GLU A 39 5.58 -8.16 -10.60
CA GLU A 39 6.68 -8.26 -11.57
C GLU A 39 7.88 -7.41 -11.15
N MET A 40 7.66 -6.17 -10.71
CA MET A 40 8.70 -5.28 -10.17
C MET A 40 9.42 -5.91 -8.98
N CYS A 41 8.69 -6.47 -8.02
CA CYS A 41 9.29 -7.13 -6.85
C CYS A 41 10.12 -8.34 -7.25
N LEU A 42 9.59 -9.21 -8.11
CA LEU A 42 10.29 -10.40 -8.57
C LEU A 42 11.56 -10.04 -9.37
N ALA A 43 11.48 -9.04 -10.25
CA ALA A 43 12.63 -8.52 -11.00
C ALA A 43 13.68 -7.86 -10.10
N ALA A 44 13.27 -7.31 -8.95
CA ALA A 44 14.18 -6.79 -7.92
C ALA A 44 14.87 -7.91 -7.12
N GLY A 45 14.42 -9.16 -7.23
CA GLY A 45 14.99 -10.33 -6.54
C GLY A 45 14.27 -10.70 -5.23
N VAL A 46 13.05 -10.23 -5.02
CA VAL A 46 12.24 -10.59 -3.84
C VAL A 46 11.86 -12.06 -3.89
N GLU A 47 12.11 -12.79 -2.82
CA GLU A 47 11.88 -14.24 -2.74
C GLU A 47 10.43 -14.63 -2.44
N ASP A 48 9.63 -13.73 -1.83
CA ASP A 48 8.26 -14.00 -1.42
C ASP A 48 7.35 -12.79 -1.67
N VAL A 49 6.44 -12.91 -2.64
CA VAL A 49 5.51 -11.84 -3.00
C VAL A 49 4.07 -12.31 -2.87
N LEU A 50 3.27 -11.57 -2.10
CA LEU A 50 1.82 -11.74 -2.02
C LEU A 50 1.11 -10.67 -2.87
N LEU A 51 0.44 -11.08 -3.93
CA LEU A 51 -0.54 -10.23 -4.59
C LEU A 51 -1.80 -10.14 -3.75
N ALA A 52 -1.97 -9.05 -3.01
CA ALA A 52 -3.11 -8.81 -2.13
C ALA A 52 -4.36 -8.36 -2.93
N TYR A 53 -4.75 -9.20 -3.86
CA TYR A 53 -5.85 -8.97 -4.78
C TYR A 53 -6.42 -10.31 -5.27
N PRO A 54 -7.75 -10.51 -5.28
CA PRO A 54 -8.36 -11.66 -5.94
C PRO A 54 -8.14 -11.58 -7.46
N VAL A 55 -7.55 -12.61 -8.06
CA VAL A 55 -7.25 -12.64 -9.50
C VAL A 55 -8.37 -13.28 -10.29
N VAL A 56 -8.81 -12.58 -11.34
CA VAL A 56 -9.93 -13.01 -12.19
C VAL A 56 -9.58 -12.88 -13.68
N GLY A 57 -10.22 -13.72 -14.48
CA GLY A 57 -10.09 -13.68 -15.94
C GLY A 57 -8.63 -13.83 -16.41
N PRO A 58 -8.20 -13.06 -17.44
CA PRO A 58 -6.85 -13.19 -18.00
C PRO A 58 -5.69 -12.96 -17.02
N ASN A 59 -5.96 -12.29 -15.90
CA ASN A 59 -4.94 -12.02 -14.90
C ASN A 59 -4.49 -13.29 -14.15
N GLN A 60 -5.31 -14.35 -14.13
CA GLN A 60 -4.91 -15.64 -13.58
C GLN A 60 -3.73 -16.21 -14.38
N GLY A 61 -3.86 -16.27 -15.71
CA GLY A 61 -2.78 -16.74 -16.57
C GLY A 61 -1.52 -15.90 -16.49
N ARG A 62 -1.65 -14.56 -16.38
CA ARG A 62 -0.50 -13.65 -16.22
C ARG A 62 0.25 -13.86 -14.91
N LEU A 63 -0.48 -14.06 -13.80
CA LEU A 63 0.13 -14.35 -12.52
C LEU A 63 0.89 -15.69 -12.53
N VAL A 64 0.29 -16.70 -13.14
CA VAL A 64 0.90 -18.02 -13.34
C VAL A 64 2.14 -17.93 -14.22
N GLN A 65 2.12 -17.14 -15.28
CA GLN A 65 3.29 -16.91 -16.14
C GLN A 65 4.44 -16.23 -15.38
N LEU A 66 4.16 -15.27 -14.48
CA LEU A 66 5.17 -14.71 -13.59
C LEU A 66 5.76 -15.78 -12.67
N SER A 67 4.94 -16.63 -12.05
CA SER A 67 5.42 -17.73 -11.21
C SER A 67 6.33 -18.69 -11.99
N ARG A 68 6.01 -18.97 -13.25
CA ARG A 68 6.86 -19.79 -14.12
C ARG A 68 8.19 -19.11 -14.44
N THR A 69 8.14 -17.81 -14.77
CA THR A 69 9.33 -17.02 -15.15
C THR A 69 10.30 -16.88 -13.97
N TYR A 70 9.78 -16.74 -12.76
CA TYR A 70 10.54 -16.58 -11.52
C TYR A 70 10.37 -17.80 -10.61
N SER A 71 10.59 -19.00 -11.16
CA SER A 71 10.27 -20.29 -10.52
C SER A 71 10.99 -20.59 -9.20
N ALA A 72 12.08 -19.88 -8.89
CA ALA A 72 12.79 -19.99 -7.61
C ALA A 72 12.13 -19.19 -6.48
N MET A 73 11.13 -18.32 -6.80
CA MET A 73 10.51 -17.40 -5.88
C MET A 73 9.10 -17.86 -5.51
N ARG A 74 8.66 -17.55 -4.30
CA ARG A 74 7.31 -17.85 -3.84
C ARG A 74 6.36 -16.73 -4.27
N LEU A 75 5.34 -17.09 -5.03
CA LEU A 75 4.28 -16.19 -5.44
C LEU A 75 2.95 -16.68 -4.90
N SER A 76 2.19 -15.75 -4.32
CA SER A 76 0.87 -16.04 -3.76
C SER A 76 -0.13 -14.98 -4.15
N CYS A 77 -1.42 -15.33 -4.11
CA CYS A 77 -2.53 -14.40 -4.30
C CYS A 77 -3.63 -14.60 -3.25
N LEU A 78 -4.66 -13.75 -3.30
CA LEU A 78 -5.84 -13.87 -2.46
C LEU A 78 -6.97 -14.59 -3.19
N ALA A 79 -7.78 -15.32 -2.41
CA ALA A 79 -9.11 -15.75 -2.81
C ALA A 79 -10.12 -15.48 -1.68
N ASP A 80 -11.30 -15.02 -2.07
CA ASP A 80 -12.45 -14.80 -1.20
C ASP A 80 -13.68 -15.61 -1.66
N SER A 81 -13.54 -16.34 -2.75
CA SER A 81 -14.60 -17.12 -3.35
C SER A 81 -14.07 -18.42 -3.96
N ARG A 82 -14.76 -19.51 -3.70
CA ARG A 82 -14.49 -20.83 -4.27
C ARG A 82 -14.57 -20.83 -5.81
N ALA A 83 -15.35 -19.92 -6.38
CA ALA A 83 -15.49 -19.77 -7.84
C ALA A 83 -14.19 -19.37 -8.56
N LEU A 84 -13.19 -18.84 -7.85
CA LEU A 84 -11.89 -18.45 -8.41
C LEU A 84 -10.96 -19.66 -8.61
N LEU A 85 -11.08 -20.68 -7.76
CA LEU A 85 -10.11 -21.76 -7.64
C LEU A 85 -9.94 -22.60 -8.91
N PRO A 86 -11.04 -23.02 -9.62
CA PRO A 86 -10.88 -23.83 -10.81
C PRO A 86 -10.06 -23.16 -11.91
N GLY A 87 -10.24 -21.83 -12.08
CA GLY A 87 -9.49 -21.07 -13.08
C GLY A 87 -8.01 -20.94 -12.75
N ILE A 88 -7.69 -20.63 -11.49
CA ILE A 88 -6.29 -20.52 -11.03
C ILE A 88 -5.62 -21.89 -11.12
N GLY A 89 -6.26 -22.96 -10.61
CA GLY A 89 -5.72 -24.31 -10.65
C GLY A 89 -5.49 -24.81 -12.08
N ALA A 90 -6.42 -24.58 -13.00
CA ALA A 90 -6.26 -24.94 -14.40
C ALA A 90 -5.07 -24.21 -15.07
N CYS A 91 -4.87 -22.92 -14.80
CA CYS A 91 -3.72 -22.18 -15.29
C CYS A 91 -2.40 -22.72 -14.71
N CYS A 92 -2.36 -23.01 -13.42
CA CYS A 92 -1.18 -23.56 -12.76
C CYS A 92 -0.83 -24.96 -13.29
N HIS A 93 -1.83 -25.83 -13.45
CA HIS A 93 -1.65 -27.17 -14.01
C HIS A 93 -1.10 -27.12 -15.45
N ALA A 94 -1.64 -26.22 -16.28
CA ALA A 94 -1.21 -26.08 -17.68
C ALA A 94 0.26 -25.63 -17.80
N GLU A 95 0.74 -24.82 -16.87
CA GLU A 95 2.12 -24.27 -16.87
C GLU A 95 3.09 -25.07 -15.97
N GLY A 96 2.60 -26.09 -15.26
CA GLY A 96 3.42 -26.93 -14.38
C GLY A 96 4.00 -26.16 -13.19
N VAL A 97 3.27 -25.21 -12.63
CA VAL A 97 3.65 -24.39 -11.47
C VAL A 97 2.67 -24.56 -10.34
N GLU A 98 3.07 -24.14 -9.14
CA GLU A 98 2.21 -24.11 -7.96
C GLU A 98 2.16 -22.68 -7.39
N LEU A 99 0.95 -22.21 -7.04
CA LEU A 99 0.73 -20.92 -6.40
C LEU A 99 0.21 -21.07 -4.97
N GLY A 100 0.72 -20.24 -4.06
CA GLY A 100 0.11 -20.06 -2.75
C GLY A 100 -1.18 -19.26 -2.86
N VAL A 101 -2.24 -19.68 -2.15
CA VAL A 101 -3.49 -18.93 -2.08
C VAL A 101 -3.82 -18.67 -0.62
N PHE A 102 -3.92 -17.39 -0.26
CA PHE A 102 -4.40 -16.96 1.05
C PHE A 102 -5.92 -16.78 0.99
N VAL A 103 -6.59 -17.24 2.03
CA VAL A 103 -8.00 -16.85 2.26
C VAL A 103 -8.02 -15.36 2.62
N ASP A 104 -8.70 -14.55 1.82
CA ASP A 104 -8.98 -13.15 2.17
C ASP A 104 -10.19 -13.11 3.09
N PHE A 105 -9.97 -12.68 4.34
CA PHE A 105 -11.02 -12.62 5.36
C PHE A 105 -11.38 -11.17 5.66
N ASP A 106 -12.65 -10.82 5.50
CA ASP A 106 -13.18 -9.51 5.81
C ASP A 106 -13.42 -9.35 7.32
N CYS A 107 -12.51 -8.68 7.98
CA CYS A 107 -12.62 -8.35 9.41
C CYS A 107 -13.33 -7.01 9.68
N GLY A 108 -14.07 -6.48 8.69
CA GLY A 108 -14.86 -5.25 8.82
C GLY A 108 -14.58 -4.17 7.78
N MET A 109 -13.66 -4.42 6.82
CA MET A 109 -13.36 -3.45 5.75
C MET A 109 -14.48 -3.36 4.71
N ALA A 110 -15.27 -4.42 4.53
CA ALA A 110 -16.40 -4.53 3.59
C ALA A 110 -16.01 -4.15 2.14
N ARG A 111 -14.87 -4.66 1.67
CA ARG A 111 -14.34 -4.38 0.32
C ARG A 111 -14.13 -5.63 -0.50
N THR A 112 -13.31 -6.55 -0.03
CA THR A 112 -13.06 -7.91 -0.52
C THR A 112 -12.96 -8.83 0.68
N GLY A 113 -12.96 -10.11 0.46
CA GLY A 113 -12.90 -11.09 1.54
C GLY A 113 -14.27 -11.66 1.92
N THR A 114 -14.26 -12.88 2.43
CA THR A 114 -15.44 -13.46 3.06
C THR A 114 -15.48 -13.08 4.53
N SER A 115 -16.65 -12.65 5.03
CA SER A 115 -16.90 -12.37 6.45
C SER A 115 -17.46 -13.59 7.22
N SER A 116 -17.77 -14.67 6.50
CA SER A 116 -18.29 -15.91 7.07
C SER A 116 -17.12 -16.82 7.44
N VAL A 117 -16.99 -17.15 8.72
CA VAL A 117 -15.99 -18.11 9.20
C VAL A 117 -16.19 -19.49 8.55
N ALA A 118 -17.44 -19.94 8.43
CA ALA A 118 -17.74 -21.23 7.80
C ALA A 118 -17.34 -21.26 6.32
N ASP A 119 -17.62 -20.19 5.56
CA ASP A 119 -17.23 -20.11 4.15
C ASP A 119 -15.72 -20.02 3.99
N ALA A 120 -15.02 -19.32 4.90
CA ALA A 120 -13.56 -19.24 4.90
C ALA A 120 -12.90 -20.61 5.16
N VAL A 121 -13.44 -21.41 6.08
CA VAL A 121 -12.99 -22.80 6.32
C VAL A 121 -13.19 -23.66 5.07
N LEU A 122 -14.39 -23.63 4.48
CA LEU A 122 -14.67 -24.37 3.23
C LEU A 122 -13.76 -23.92 2.07
N LEU A 123 -13.46 -22.62 1.99
CA LEU A 123 -12.55 -22.09 0.98
C LEU A 123 -11.12 -22.62 1.19
N ALA A 124 -10.61 -22.64 2.42
CA ALA A 124 -9.29 -23.18 2.75
C ALA A 124 -9.18 -24.69 2.44
N GLU A 125 -10.26 -25.46 2.72
CA GLU A 125 -10.34 -26.87 2.32
C GLU A 125 -10.28 -27.05 0.80
N ASP A 126 -11.06 -26.27 0.05
CA ASP A 126 -11.12 -26.39 -1.40
C ASP A 126 -9.80 -25.94 -2.05
N ILE A 127 -9.12 -24.91 -1.52
CA ILE A 127 -7.77 -24.55 -1.96
C ILE A 127 -6.84 -25.75 -1.81
N SER A 128 -6.88 -26.43 -0.66
CA SER A 128 -6.01 -27.60 -0.38
C SER A 128 -6.30 -28.83 -1.24
N LYS A 129 -7.49 -28.89 -1.87
CA LYS A 129 -7.92 -29.98 -2.75
C LYS A 129 -7.78 -29.64 -4.24
N THR A 130 -7.43 -28.41 -4.59
CA THR A 130 -7.34 -27.97 -5.99
C THR A 130 -5.91 -28.12 -6.50
N ASP A 131 -5.73 -28.87 -7.59
CA ASP A 131 -4.43 -29.07 -8.22
C ASP A 131 -3.77 -27.74 -8.64
N GLY A 132 -2.46 -27.63 -8.45
CA GLY A 132 -1.67 -26.47 -8.85
C GLY A 132 -1.72 -25.29 -7.88
N ILE A 133 -2.47 -25.39 -6.78
CA ILE A 133 -2.48 -24.39 -5.72
C ILE A 133 -2.40 -25.04 -4.33
N HIS A 134 -1.95 -24.26 -3.34
CA HIS A 134 -1.96 -24.71 -1.95
C HIS A 134 -2.42 -23.60 -1.00
N PHE A 135 -2.98 -23.99 0.14
CA PHE A 135 -3.36 -23.06 1.19
C PHE A 135 -2.12 -22.46 1.85
N ALA A 136 -1.89 -21.17 1.64
CA ALA A 136 -0.73 -20.44 2.15
C ALA A 136 -0.99 -19.82 3.52
N GLY A 137 -2.23 -19.45 3.82
CA GLY A 137 -2.58 -18.81 5.09
C GLY A 137 -3.82 -17.93 5.01
N VAL A 138 -3.92 -17.00 5.96
CA VAL A 138 -5.03 -16.05 6.07
C VAL A 138 -4.52 -14.61 5.89
N HIS A 139 -5.23 -13.83 5.10
CA HIS A 139 -5.02 -12.39 4.96
C HIS A 139 -6.21 -11.65 5.53
N ALA A 140 -5.97 -10.66 6.41
CA ALA A 140 -7.01 -9.83 7.00
C ALA A 140 -6.56 -8.36 7.03
N TYR A 141 -7.22 -7.51 6.27
CA TYR A 141 -6.90 -6.09 6.18
C TYR A 141 -7.87 -5.23 6.97
N ASP A 142 -7.38 -4.61 8.02
CA ASP A 142 -8.10 -3.78 8.98
C ASP A 142 -8.14 -2.28 8.60
N GLY A 143 -8.17 -1.96 7.32
CA GLY A 143 -8.10 -0.59 6.81
C GLY A 143 -9.29 0.32 7.17
N HIS A 144 -10.33 -0.21 7.79
CA HIS A 144 -11.46 0.54 8.35
C HIS A 144 -11.13 1.11 9.74
N VAL A 145 -10.14 0.57 10.44
CA VAL A 145 -9.71 1.05 11.77
C VAL A 145 -8.86 2.30 11.61
N ARG A 146 -9.51 3.47 11.72
CA ARG A 146 -8.92 4.78 11.39
C ARG A 146 -9.09 5.84 12.48
N ASP A 147 -9.42 5.43 13.70
CA ASP A 147 -9.64 6.37 14.80
C ASP A 147 -8.34 7.10 15.17
N PRO A 148 -8.33 8.44 15.25
CA PRO A 148 -7.15 9.19 15.68
C PRO A 148 -6.73 8.86 17.11
N GLY A 149 -7.69 8.67 18.01
CA GLY A 149 -7.43 8.33 19.41
C GLY A 149 -6.90 6.91 19.57
N VAL A 150 -5.71 6.76 20.15
CA VAL A 150 -5.01 5.48 20.31
C VAL A 150 -5.86 4.43 21.01
N ALA A 151 -6.54 4.78 22.11
CA ALA A 151 -7.35 3.84 22.88
C ALA A 151 -8.54 3.33 22.06
N THR A 152 -9.26 4.22 21.38
CA THR A 152 -10.39 3.86 20.50
C THR A 152 -9.91 3.01 19.32
N ARG A 153 -8.83 3.44 18.66
CA ARG A 153 -8.22 2.70 17.56
C ARG A 153 -7.80 1.29 17.97
N LYS A 154 -7.20 1.15 19.18
CA LYS A 154 -6.83 -0.15 19.72
C LYS A 154 -8.07 -1.01 20.05
N GLY A 155 -9.12 -0.43 20.59
CA GLY A 155 -10.39 -1.13 20.89
C GLY A 155 -11.02 -1.68 19.60
N ASN A 156 -11.19 -0.83 18.58
CA ASN A 156 -11.76 -1.22 17.29
C ASN A 156 -10.88 -2.25 16.55
N TRP A 157 -9.55 -2.11 16.66
CA TRP A 157 -8.62 -3.11 16.14
C TRP A 157 -8.80 -4.47 16.85
N SER A 158 -8.90 -4.48 18.18
CA SER A 158 -9.07 -5.71 18.95
C SER A 158 -10.38 -6.42 18.60
N GLU A 159 -11.46 -5.66 18.39
CA GLU A 159 -12.76 -6.20 17.96
C GLU A 159 -12.66 -6.83 16.55
N ALA A 160 -12.04 -6.12 15.60
CA ALA A 160 -11.81 -6.64 14.25
C ALA A 160 -10.98 -7.94 14.28
N MET A 161 -9.95 -7.98 15.12
CA MET A 161 -9.07 -9.15 15.24
C MET A 161 -9.73 -10.34 15.94
N ALA A 162 -10.71 -10.13 16.78
CA ALA A 162 -11.47 -11.22 17.41
C ALA A 162 -12.17 -12.11 16.35
N SER A 163 -12.66 -11.53 15.27
CA SER A 163 -13.25 -12.30 14.17
C SER A 163 -12.21 -13.14 13.40
N VAL A 164 -10.99 -12.64 13.28
CA VAL A 164 -9.87 -13.37 12.66
C VAL A 164 -9.43 -14.53 13.55
N GLU A 165 -9.39 -14.33 14.87
CA GLU A 165 -9.09 -15.39 15.83
C GLU A 165 -10.13 -16.49 15.79
N ALA A 166 -11.41 -16.14 15.74
CA ALA A 166 -12.48 -17.13 15.57
C ALA A 166 -12.33 -17.96 14.29
N LEU A 167 -11.85 -17.34 13.20
CA LEU A 167 -11.52 -18.10 11.99
C LEU A 167 -10.32 -19.03 12.22
N LEU A 168 -9.26 -18.57 12.88
CA LEU A 168 -8.08 -19.40 13.14
C LEU A 168 -8.43 -20.61 14.03
N ASP A 169 -9.29 -20.43 15.02
CA ASP A 169 -9.80 -21.50 15.88
C ASP A 169 -10.61 -22.52 15.06
N ALA A 170 -11.53 -22.04 14.21
CA ALA A 170 -12.34 -22.92 13.35
C ALA A 170 -11.48 -23.69 12.32
N LEU A 171 -10.43 -23.09 11.77
CA LEU A 171 -9.48 -23.78 10.89
C LEU A 171 -8.73 -24.87 11.65
N ALA A 172 -8.30 -24.59 12.89
CA ALA A 172 -7.63 -25.58 13.73
C ALA A 172 -8.57 -26.74 14.10
N GLU A 173 -9.83 -26.47 14.43
CA GLU A 173 -10.87 -27.51 14.67
C GLU A 173 -11.13 -28.38 13.43
N ALA A 174 -11.04 -27.78 12.23
CA ALA A 174 -11.13 -28.51 10.96
C ALA A 174 -9.84 -29.27 10.60
N GLY A 175 -8.80 -29.21 11.45
CA GLY A 175 -7.50 -29.84 11.19
C GLY A 175 -6.64 -29.13 10.12
N ILE A 176 -6.95 -27.87 9.80
CA ILE A 176 -6.23 -27.07 8.82
C ILE A 176 -5.17 -26.21 9.54
N SER A 177 -3.90 -26.47 9.26
CA SER A 177 -2.79 -25.72 9.85
C SER A 177 -2.60 -24.40 9.12
N VAL A 178 -2.68 -23.28 9.82
CA VAL A 178 -2.40 -21.94 9.30
C VAL A 178 -0.94 -21.59 9.57
N ARG A 179 -0.13 -21.52 8.51
CA ARG A 179 1.31 -21.21 8.61
C ARG A 179 1.57 -19.71 8.71
N GLU A 180 0.81 -18.92 7.94
CA GLU A 180 1.01 -17.48 7.84
C GLU A 180 -0.32 -16.74 8.03
N VAL A 181 -0.28 -15.69 8.84
CA VAL A 181 -1.36 -14.70 8.93
C VAL A 181 -0.77 -13.34 8.59
N VAL A 182 -1.36 -12.68 7.60
CA VAL A 182 -0.91 -11.36 7.12
C VAL A 182 -1.96 -10.33 7.47
N GLY A 183 -1.61 -9.37 8.32
CA GLY A 183 -2.56 -8.38 8.82
C GLY A 183 -2.03 -6.96 8.80
N GLY A 184 -2.95 -6.05 9.01
CA GLY A 184 -2.68 -4.67 9.31
C GLY A 184 -2.33 -3.75 8.16
N GLY A 185 -2.49 -2.48 8.47
CA GLY A 185 -2.03 -1.34 7.70
C GLY A 185 -1.18 -0.41 8.57
N SER A 186 -0.75 0.74 8.04
CA SER A 186 0.11 1.67 8.80
C SER A 186 -0.53 2.18 10.10
N PRO A 187 -1.84 2.49 10.20
CA PRO A 187 -2.43 2.98 11.45
C PRO A 187 -2.45 1.98 12.60
N THR A 188 -2.51 0.69 12.29
CA THR A 188 -2.63 -0.40 13.27
C THR A 188 -1.33 -1.20 13.43
N PHE A 189 -0.30 -0.84 12.66
CA PHE A 189 0.99 -1.53 12.62
C PHE A 189 1.57 -1.82 14.01
N GLY A 190 1.58 -0.83 14.91
CA GLY A 190 2.14 -0.98 16.25
C GLY A 190 1.42 -2.04 17.10
N PHE A 191 0.10 -2.20 16.94
CA PHE A 191 -0.68 -3.22 17.65
C PHE A 191 -0.36 -4.62 17.13
N HIS A 192 -0.32 -4.80 15.81
CA HIS A 192 0.08 -6.09 15.21
C HIS A 192 1.51 -6.47 15.60
N ALA A 193 2.44 -5.52 15.58
CA ALA A 193 3.84 -5.76 15.94
C ALA A 193 4.02 -6.13 17.42
N GLY A 194 3.24 -5.52 18.31
CA GLY A 194 3.34 -5.72 19.76
C GLY A 194 2.60 -6.95 20.28
N GLU A 195 1.42 -7.24 19.75
CA GLU A 195 0.49 -8.19 20.38
C GLU A 195 0.30 -9.50 19.62
N ARG A 196 0.67 -9.57 18.34
CA ARG A 196 0.43 -10.75 17.50
C ARG A 196 1.72 -11.26 16.86
N GLY A 197 1.82 -12.58 16.69
CA GLY A 197 2.92 -13.21 15.97
C GLY A 197 2.80 -13.13 14.44
N TRP A 198 1.84 -12.37 13.92
CA TRP A 198 1.50 -12.30 12.50
C TRP A 198 2.46 -11.43 11.71
N GLN A 199 2.44 -11.57 10.39
CA GLN A 199 3.16 -10.69 9.49
C GLN A 199 2.42 -9.34 9.38
N CYS A 200 3.18 -8.26 9.44
CA CYS A 200 2.66 -6.89 9.40
C CYS A 200 2.86 -6.28 8.00
N SER A 201 1.81 -5.63 7.48
CA SER A 201 1.78 -5.11 6.12
C SER A 201 1.63 -3.58 6.02
N PRO A 202 2.48 -2.77 6.68
CA PRO A 202 2.45 -1.32 6.50
C PRO A 202 2.89 -0.94 5.09
N GLY A 203 2.30 0.09 4.50
CA GLY A 203 2.71 0.60 3.20
C GLY A 203 3.13 2.07 3.27
N THR A 204 2.23 2.94 3.73
CA THR A 204 2.45 4.38 3.82
C THR A 204 3.53 4.76 4.83
N ALA A 205 3.82 3.90 5.81
CA ALA A 205 4.84 4.11 6.84
C ALA A 205 6.22 4.47 6.28
N LEU A 206 6.58 4.02 5.06
CA LEU A 206 7.86 4.30 4.43
C LEU A 206 8.04 5.75 3.97
N PHE A 207 6.98 6.34 3.47
CA PHE A 207 7.03 7.71 2.96
C PHE A 207 6.36 8.69 3.91
N TRP A 208 5.38 8.18 4.66
CA TRP A 208 4.47 8.93 5.49
C TRP A 208 3.82 10.09 4.73
N ASP A 209 2.77 10.66 5.27
CA ASP A 209 2.11 11.79 4.64
C ASP A 209 1.44 12.69 5.69
N HIS A 210 1.02 13.88 5.29
CA HIS A 210 0.41 14.83 6.20
C HIS A 210 -0.92 14.32 6.77
N GLY A 211 -1.69 13.56 5.97
CA GLY A 211 -2.96 12.98 6.41
C GLY A 211 -2.77 12.02 7.58
N TYR A 212 -1.82 11.12 7.47
CA TYR A 212 -1.50 10.18 8.55
C TYR A 212 -0.74 10.85 9.70
N GLY A 213 0.22 11.73 9.41
CA GLY A 213 0.94 12.46 10.44
C GLY A 213 0.06 13.30 11.35
N SER A 214 -0.97 13.95 10.77
CA SER A 214 -1.97 14.71 11.53
C SER A 214 -2.93 13.82 12.31
N ALA A 215 -3.33 12.68 11.73
CA ALA A 215 -4.29 11.78 12.36
C ALA A 215 -3.67 10.89 13.44
N TYR A 216 -2.40 10.53 13.30
CA TYR A 216 -1.70 9.55 14.13
C TYR A 216 -0.35 10.08 14.66
N PRO A 217 -0.35 11.14 15.48
CA PRO A 217 0.88 11.72 16.03
C PRO A 217 1.60 10.77 17.01
N ASP A 218 0.95 9.68 17.41
CA ASP A 218 1.52 8.61 18.22
C ASP A 218 2.44 7.66 17.43
N LEU A 219 2.39 7.69 16.10
CA LEU A 219 3.22 6.84 15.25
C LEU A 219 4.52 7.57 14.87
N PRO A 220 5.70 6.94 15.08
CA PRO A 220 6.99 7.60 14.96
C PRO A 220 7.52 7.58 13.51
N PHE A 221 6.69 7.98 12.55
CA PHE A 221 7.08 8.03 11.14
C PHE A 221 7.24 9.47 10.67
N GLU A 222 8.18 9.70 9.77
CA GLU A 222 8.52 11.00 9.22
C GLU A 222 8.17 11.09 7.73
N ASN A 223 7.91 12.31 7.25
CA ASN A 223 7.65 12.54 5.83
C ASN A 223 8.95 12.42 5.03
N ALA A 224 9.07 11.40 4.20
CA ALA A 224 10.24 11.15 3.37
C ALA A 224 10.02 11.52 1.89
N ALA A 225 8.80 11.90 1.51
CA ALA A 225 8.47 12.28 0.14
C ALA A 225 7.62 13.56 0.13
N MET A 226 8.04 14.52 -0.68
CA MET A 226 7.41 15.84 -0.83
C MET A 226 7.29 16.19 -2.30
N VAL A 227 6.40 17.12 -2.63
CA VAL A 227 6.32 17.74 -3.94
C VAL A 227 6.98 19.11 -3.90
N LEU A 228 7.83 19.39 -4.89
CA LEU A 228 8.38 20.72 -5.06
C LEU A 228 7.44 21.53 -5.96
N THR A 229 7.13 22.76 -5.55
CA THR A 229 6.32 23.71 -6.33
C THR A 229 6.92 25.10 -6.33
N ARG A 230 6.48 25.93 -7.26
CA ARG A 230 6.95 27.33 -7.40
C ARG A 230 5.79 28.29 -7.43
N VAL A 231 6.04 29.48 -6.93
CA VAL A 231 5.18 30.63 -7.16
C VAL A 231 5.34 31.06 -8.61
N VAL A 232 4.32 30.86 -9.42
CA VAL A 232 4.34 31.24 -10.87
C VAL A 232 3.67 32.60 -11.10
N SER A 233 2.82 33.06 -10.17
CA SER A 233 2.15 34.36 -10.29
C SER A 233 1.67 34.86 -8.93
N LYS A 234 1.55 36.18 -8.83
CA LYS A 234 0.88 36.89 -7.73
C LYS A 234 -0.27 37.71 -8.33
N PRO A 235 -1.49 37.10 -8.49
CA PRO A 235 -2.59 37.81 -9.16
C PRO A 235 -3.24 38.92 -8.30
N GLY A 236 -2.82 39.09 -7.07
CA GLY A 236 -3.23 40.13 -6.14
C GLY A 236 -2.28 40.23 -4.95
N PRO A 237 -2.45 41.24 -4.08
CA PRO A 237 -1.60 41.44 -2.92
C PRO A 237 -1.76 40.33 -1.86
N ASP A 238 -2.88 39.61 -1.92
CA ASP A 238 -3.31 38.55 -1.01
C ASP A 238 -3.33 37.16 -1.68
N ARG A 239 -2.75 37.01 -2.89
CA ARG A 239 -2.85 35.76 -3.66
C ARG A 239 -1.51 35.27 -4.16
N LEU A 240 -1.32 33.96 -4.06
CA LEU A 240 -0.24 33.22 -4.69
C LEU A 240 -0.83 32.17 -5.66
N CYS A 241 -0.27 32.07 -6.85
CA CYS A 241 -0.52 30.99 -7.76
C CYS A 241 0.74 30.10 -7.86
N LEU A 242 0.55 28.81 -7.55
CA LEU A 242 1.59 27.77 -7.61
C LEU A 242 1.38 26.86 -8.81
N ASP A 243 2.46 26.30 -9.36
CA ASP A 243 2.46 25.27 -10.40
C ASP A 243 2.17 23.85 -9.86
N LEU A 244 1.26 23.77 -8.90
CA LEU A 244 0.86 22.53 -8.20
C LEU A 244 -0.62 22.25 -8.45
N GLY A 245 -0.96 21.85 -9.66
CA GLY A 245 -2.32 21.41 -9.99
C GLY A 245 -2.59 19.96 -9.58
N HIS A 246 -3.86 19.55 -9.73
CA HIS A 246 -4.28 18.19 -9.35
C HIS A 246 -3.73 17.08 -10.28
N LYS A 247 -2.96 17.41 -11.32
CA LYS A 247 -2.19 16.45 -12.09
C LYS A 247 -0.84 16.10 -11.45
N ALA A 248 -0.37 16.90 -10.48
CA ALA A 248 0.89 16.69 -9.79
C ALA A 248 0.72 16.23 -8.32
N ILE A 249 -0.51 16.33 -7.78
CA ILE A 249 -0.83 15.90 -6.42
C ILE A 249 -2.20 15.24 -6.37
N ALA A 250 -2.38 14.27 -5.48
CA ALA A 250 -3.64 13.56 -5.30
C ALA A 250 -4.81 14.51 -5.07
N SER A 251 -5.85 14.36 -5.88
CA SER A 251 -7.02 15.27 -5.90
C SER A 251 -8.24 14.71 -5.19
N GLU A 252 -8.11 13.61 -4.49
CA GLU A 252 -9.17 13.06 -3.64
C GLU A 252 -9.39 13.95 -2.41
N GLY A 253 -10.63 14.06 -2.00
CA GLY A 253 -11.00 14.91 -0.88
C GLY A 253 -11.12 16.41 -1.25
N ALA A 254 -11.40 17.22 -0.22
CA ALA A 254 -11.52 18.67 -0.35
C ALA A 254 -10.17 19.30 -0.76
N PRO A 255 -10.20 20.39 -1.55
CA PRO A 255 -8.96 21.03 -2.02
C PRO A 255 -7.97 21.41 -0.91
N GLU A 256 -8.47 21.84 0.24
CA GLU A 256 -7.70 22.23 1.42
C GLU A 256 -6.97 21.02 2.08
N ARG A 257 -7.35 19.81 1.72
CA ARG A 257 -6.81 18.56 2.24
C ARG A 257 -6.07 17.77 1.16
N ARG A 258 -5.30 18.44 0.32
CA ARG A 258 -4.50 17.80 -0.74
C ARG A 258 -3.01 17.97 -0.53
N VAL A 259 -2.60 19.15 -0.04
CA VAL A 259 -1.20 19.46 0.27
C VAL A 259 -1.12 20.29 1.55
N TYR A 260 -0.13 19.99 2.37
CA TYR A 260 0.32 20.84 3.46
C TYR A 260 1.57 21.59 3.02
N LEU A 261 1.55 22.90 3.10
CA LEU A 261 2.66 23.79 2.74
C LEU A 261 3.18 24.45 4.02
N PRO A 262 4.35 24.03 4.54
CA PRO A 262 4.93 24.64 5.71
C PRO A 262 5.13 26.14 5.53
N GLY A 263 4.70 26.93 6.52
CA GLY A 263 4.72 28.40 6.47
C GLY A 263 3.50 29.04 5.80
N LEU A 264 2.57 28.22 5.26
CA LEU A 264 1.32 28.67 4.64
C LEU A 264 0.09 28.04 5.29
N GLU A 265 0.17 27.70 6.58
CA GLU A 265 -0.89 27.01 7.32
C GLU A 265 -2.20 27.79 7.39
N SER A 266 -2.11 29.12 7.37
CA SER A 266 -3.27 30.03 7.38
C SER A 266 -3.85 30.28 6.00
N ALA A 267 -3.17 29.83 4.92
CA ALA A 267 -3.62 30.06 3.57
C ALA A 267 -4.90 29.26 3.27
N ARG A 268 -5.80 29.87 2.52
CA ARG A 268 -7.02 29.24 2.03
C ARG A 268 -6.87 28.89 0.55
N VAL A 269 -7.30 27.70 0.16
CA VAL A 269 -7.34 27.33 -1.25
C VAL A 269 -8.50 28.05 -1.93
N ALA A 270 -8.18 28.97 -2.85
CA ALA A 270 -9.17 29.68 -3.64
C ALA A 270 -9.55 28.88 -4.89
N VAL A 271 -8.56 28.30 -5.58
CA VAL A 271 -8.76 27.48 -6.78
C VAL A 271 -7.71 26.37 -6.81
N HIS A 272 -8.14 25.16 -7.14
CA HIS A 272 -7.24 24.06 -7.47
C HIS A 272 -7.65 23.44 -8.80
N SER A 273 -6.94 23.78 -9.85
CA SER A 273 -7.19 23.34 -11.23
C SER A 273 -6.17 22.28 -11.66
N GLU A 274 -6.11 21.97 -12.94
CA GLU A 274 -5.26 20.90 -13.49
C GLU A 274 -3.78 21.11 -13.20
N GLU A 275 -3.26 22.34 -13.42
CA GLU A 275 -1.84 22.69 -13.31
C GLU A 275 -1.57 23.82 -12.32
N HIS A 276 -2.59 24.34 -11.65
CA HIS A 276 -2.45 25.50 -10.77
C HIS A 276 -3.15 25.30 -9.44
N LEU A 277 -2.50 25.77 -8.36
CA LEU A 277 -3.07 25.94 -7.03
C LEU A 277 -3.02 27.42 -6.66
N VAL A 278 -4.19 28.06 -6.48
CA VAL A 278 -4.29 29.44 -6.04
C VAL A 278 -4.62 29.48 -4.56
N LEU A 279 -3.77 30.14 -3.81
CA LEU A 279 -3.93 30.36 -2.37
C LEU A 279 -4.29 31.82 -2.10
N GLU A 280 -5.20 32.02 -1.14
CA GLU A 280 -5.49 33.32 -0.52
C GLU A 280 -4.81 33.38 0.85
N LEU A 281 -4.17 34.50 1.14
CA LEU A 281 -3.40 34.82 2.34
C LEU A 281 -3.86 36.14 2.91
N GLU A 282 -3.50 36.47 4.15
CA GLU A 282 -3.67 37.84 4.66
C GLU A 282 -2.77 38.82 3.91
N GLU A 283 -1.53 38.41 3.63
CA GLU A 283 -0.55 39.16 2.85
C GLU A 283 0.40 38.20 2.13
N ALA A 284 0.59 38.39 0.82
CA ALA A 284 1.52 37.61 0.00
C ALA A 284 2.87 38.32 -0.22
N GLY A 285 3.17 39.33 0.57
CA GLY A 285 4.35 40.20 0.42
C GLY A 285 5.68 39.46 0.39
N ASP A 286 5.86 38.52 1.29
CA ASP A 286 7.11 37.79 1.53
C ASP A 286 7.42 36.72 0.47
N TYR A 287 6.49 36.44 -0.43
CA TYR A 287 6.65 35.42 -1.46
C TYR A 287 6.92 36.09 -2.83
N GLU A 288 8.00 35.69 -3.48
CA GLU A 288 8.35 36.18 -4.81
C GLU A 288 8.00 35.18 -5.91
N VAL A 289 7.70 35.69 -7.12
CA VAL A 289 7.55 34.86 -8.32
C VAL A 289 8.88 34.14 -8.60
N GLY A 290 8.81 32.83 -8.81
CA GLY A 290 9.98 31.96 -8.91
C GLY A 290 10.40 31.30 -7.60
N GLY A 291 9.88 31.78 -6.46
CA GLY A 291 10.13 31.20 -5.14
C GLY A 291 9.69 29.73 -5.06
N VAL A 292 10.48 28.92 -4.35
CA VAL A 292 10.27 27.47 -4.22
C VAL A 292 9.61 27.15 -2.88
N LEU A 293 8.64 26.24 -2.94
CA LEU A 293 7.97 25.68 -1.76
C LEU A 293 8.05 24.15 -1.82
N LEU A 294 8.10 23.51 -0.65
CA LEU A 294 7.97 22.06 -0.52
C LEU A 294 6.62 21.74 0.11
N GLY A 295 5.82 20.95 -0.58
CA GLY A 295 4.52 20.52 -0.12
C GLY A 295 4.53 19.07 0.34
N VAL A 296 3.95 18.81 1.51
CA VAL A 296 3.71 17.44 2.00
C VAL A 296 2.32 17.00 1.55
N PRO A 297 2.20 15.95 0.72
CA PRO A 297 0.88 15.44 0.31
C PRO A 297 0.04 15.02 1.51
N TYR A 298 -1.27 15.28 1.46
CA TYR A 298 -2.21 14.66 2.40
C TYR A 298 -2.35 13.17 2.19
N HIS A 299 -2.19 12.69 0.94
CA HIS A 299 -2.15 11.27 0.63
C HIS A 299 -1.03 10.99 -0.38
N ILE A 300 0.04 10.41 0.10
CA ILE A 300 1.24 10.17 -0.70
C ILE A 300 1.05 9.08 -1.76
N CYS A 301 0.30 8.00 -1.46
CA CYS A 301 0.19 6.85 -2.35
C CYS A 301 -0.31 7.21 -3.76
N PRO A 302 -1.45 7.90 -3.95
CA PRO A 302 -1.88 8.30 -5.28
C PRO A 302 -1.01 9.43 -5.87
N THR A 303 -0.38 10.27 -5.04
CA THR A 303 0.54 11.31 -5.50
C THR A 303 1.76 10.72 -6.19
N VAL A 304 2.42 9.71 -5.59
CA VAL A 304 3.58 9.02 -6.20
C VAL A 304 3.23 8.49 -7.58
N ALA A 305 2.04 7.93 -7.76
CA ALA A 305 1.61 7.36 -9.04
C ALA A 305 1.43 8.41 -10.16
N LEU A 306 1.39 9.71 -9.85
CA LEU A 306 1.33 10.79 -10.84
C LEU A 306 2.72 11.12 -11.41
N HIS A 307 3.79 10.79 -10.70
CA HIS A 307 5.17 11.11 -11.08
C HIS A 307 5.88 9.90 -11.68
N GLN A 308 6.78 10.15 -12.64
CA GLN A 308 7.56 9.08 -13.26
C GLN A 308 8.76 8.69 -12.41
N GLU A 309 9.35 9.64 -11.73
CA GLU A 309 10.55 9.48 -10.92
C GLU A 309 10.51 10.37 -9.69
N ALA A 310 11.33 10.06 -8.71
CA ALA A 310 11.59 10.88 -7.54
C ALA A 310 13.06 11.29 -7.50
N ILE A 311 13.33 12.59 -7.35
CA ILE A 311 14.68 13.13 -7.17
C ILE A 311 15.13 12.88 -5.72
N LEU A 312 16.36 12.40 -5.56
CA LEU A 312 16.90 12.08 -4.25
C LEU A 312 17.55 13.28 -3.57
N VAL A 313 17.19 13.47 -2.30
CA VAL A 313 17.79 14.44 -1.42
C VAL A 313 18.42 13.71 -0.24
N ARG A 314 19.71 13.94 0.03
CA ARG A 314 20.43 13.41 1.20
C ARG A 314 21.05 14.56 1.99
N ASP A 315 20.82 14.58 3.28
CA ASP A 315 21.33 15.63 4.17
C ASP A 315 21.02 17.06 3.68
N GLY A 316 19.82 17.26 3.12
CA GLY A 316 19.38 18.53 2.56
C GLY A 316 19.97 18.90 1.19
N VAL A 317 20.75 18.02 0.56
CA VAL A 317 21.39 18.24 -0.73
C VAL A 317 20.79 17.35 -1.81
N VAL A 318 20.43 17.95 -2.95
CA VAL A 318 20.01 17.21 -4.15
C VAL A 318 21.20 16.43 -4.71
N THR A 319 21.08 15.11 -4.78
CA THR A 319 22.20 14.22 -5.16
C THR A 319 22.48 14.17 -6.65
N GLY A 320 21.52 14.59 -7.49
CA GLY A 320 21.54 14.36 -8.93
C GLY A 320 21.07 12.96 -9.36
N GLU A 321 20.72 12.09 -8.40
CA GLU A 321 20.15 10.78 -8.65
C GLU A 321 18.63 10.86 -8.66
N SER A 322 17.97 9.98 -9.41
CA SER A 322 16.52 9.78 -9.37
C SER A 322 16.15 8.30 -9.31
N TRP A 323 15.00 8.00 -8.72
CA TRP A 323 14.43 6.67 -8.70
C TRP A 323 13.13 6.63 -9.48
N GLU A 324 13.04 5.72 -10.43
CA GLU A 324 11.85 5.54 -11.25
C GLU A 324 10.69 4.95 -10.42
N VAL A 325 9.46 5.44 -10.67
CA VAL A 325 8.22 4.83 -10.15
C VAL A 325 7.83 3.68 -11.09
N THR A 326 8.59 2.61 -11.03
CA THR A 326 8.65 1.52 -12.00
C THR A 326 7.29 0.90 -12.33
N ALA A 327 6.47 0.62 -11.30
CA ALA A 327 5.20 -0.07 -11.49
C ALA A 327 3.97 0.85 -11.68
N ARG A 328 4.17 2.18 -11.87
CA ARG A 328 3.03 3.11 -12.04
C ARG A 328 2.28 2.94 -13.36
N ASN A 329 2.97 2.60 -14.40
CA ASN A 329 2.41 2.49 -15.76
C ASN A 329 1.60 1.20 -15.98
N ARG A 330 1.61 0.28 -15.00
CA ARG A 330 0.95 -1.04 -15.07
C ARG A 330 1.32 -1.87 -16.29
N ARG A 331 2.47 -1.59 -16.88
CA ARG A 331 2.98 -2.38 -18.00
C ARG A 331 3.41 -3.75 -17.48
N LEU A 332 3.07 -4.79 -18.24
CA LEU A 332 3.48 -6.17 -18.01
C LEU A 332 4.42 -6.58 -19.14
N THR A 333 5.44 -7.34 -18.81
CA THR A 333 6.41 -7.83 -19.80
C THR A 333 6.29 -9.34 -20.05
N VAL A 334 5.39 -10.01 -19.33
CA VAL A 334 5.05 -11.43 -19.45
C VAL A 334 3.59 -11.66 -19.85
#